data_7315446605213c669bd90f52ff789d19
#
_entry.id   7315446605213c669bd90f52ff789d19
#
_cell.length_a   1.000
_cell.length_b   1.000
_cell.length_c   1.000
_cell.angle_alpha   90.00
_cell.angle_beta   90.00
_cell.angle_gamma   90.00
#
_symmetry.space_group_name_H-M   'P 1'
#
loop_
_entity.id
_entity.type
_entity.pdbx_description
1 polymer ?
#
loop_
_entity_poly.entity_id
_entity_poly.type
_entity_poly.pdbx_seq_one_letter_code
_entity_poly.pdbx_strand_id
1 'polypeptide(L)'
;MKIGIVCPASLPATQFGGILFLAVDLAGELSNEKHQVTIYTTDLDFANNPKTFNKQLPKEENIQNFKIKRSHVWLSIKLFFVNPGMYFQMMNDQYDVIHTIGIRSFQSFIAALIAKKKKIPLVISDQGGLTTHPDLQNKGIVTKILYKIQLPMVQFIINQAKKIITANEYEKKIFSELTTQNKIEVVRNGINLENMKSTVDFKKKYKINHDYFLFLGRYHEVKGLDTLLYAINLIKNHALMSTTKLVIMGVDFGFEKKMLCMIKEMNLNNTVKIINNPP
;
A
#
# COMPACT_ATOMS: atom_id res chain seq x y z
N MET A 1 -5.20 -3.62 25.41
CA MET A 1 -4.56 -2.32 25.12
C MET A 1 -5.44 -1.51 24.17
N LYS A 2 -5.30 -0.18 24.21
CA LYS A 2 -5.89 0.74 23.20
C LYS A 2 -4.84 1.05 22.15
N ILE A 3 -5.08 0.62 20.91
CA ILE A 3 -4.11 0.69 19.81
C ILE A 3 -4.64 1.61 18.72
N GLY A 4 -3.90 2.67 18.39
CA GLY A 4 -4.17 3.51 17.23
C GLY A 4 -3.33 3.09 16.05
N ILE A 5 -3.93 2.55 14.98
CA ILE A 5 -3.25 2.29 13.72
C ILE A 5 -3.49 3.48 12.80
N VAL A 6 -2.42 3.99 12.19
CA VAL A 6 -2.50 5.14 11.27
C VAL A 6 -2.04 4.70 9.89
N CYS A 7 -2.90 4.88 8.90
CA CYS A 7 -2.65 4.49 7.51
C CYS A 7 -3.24 5.54 6.56
N PRO A 8 -2.56 5.90 5.44
CA PRO A 8 -3.06 6.89 4.48
C PRO A 8 -4.35 6.45 3.77
N ALA A 9 -4.65 5.16 3.73
CA ALA A 9 -5.88 4.63 3.16
C ALA A 9 -6.39 3.43 3.95
N SER A 10 -7.71 3.23 3.96
CA SER A 10 -8.39 2.06 4.50
C SER A 10 -9.61 1.71 3.64
N LEU A 11 -10.43 0.76 4.07
CA LEU A 11 -11.66 0.43 3.36
C LEU A 11 -12.54 1.68 3.17
N PRO A 12 -13.21 1.86 2.00
CA PRO A 12 -13.32 0.90 0.90
C PRO A 12 -12.24 1.00 -0.19
N ALA A 13 -11.20 1.80 -0.02
CA ALA A 13 -10.18 2.10 -1.04
C ALA A 13 -9.24 0.91 -1.36
N THR A 14 -9.78 -0.29 -1.61
CA THR A 14 -9.03 -1.54 -1.79
C THR A 14 -7.93 -1.47 -2.86
N GLN A 15 -8.14 -0.66 -3.89
CA GLN A 15 -7.17 -0.46 -4.99
C GLN A 15 -5.90 0.28 -4.54
N PHE A 16 -5.89 0.88 -3.35
CA PHE A 16 -4.68 1.50 -2.79
C PHE A 16 -3.57 0.46 -2.59
N GLY A 17 -3.92 -0.79 -2.32
CA GLY A 17 -3.02 -1.93 -2.32
C GLY A 17 -2.56 -2.41 -0.95
N GLY A 18 -1.42 -3.10 -0.91
CA GLY A 18 -0.99 -3.91 0.23
C GLY A 18 -0.92 -3.21 1.59
N ILE A 19 -0.59 -1.92 1.64
CA ILE A 19 -0.53 -1.14 2.89
C ILE A 19 -1.90 -1.10 3.59
N LEU A 20 -2.97 -0.93 2.81
CA LEU A 20 -4.34 -0.91 3.32
C LEU A 20 -4.70 -2.26 3.94
N PHE A 21 -4.47 -3.35 3.20
CA PHE A 21 -4.78 -4.70 3.68
C PHE A 21 -3.97 -5.05 4.92
N LEU A 22 -2.67 -4.70 4.94
CA LEU A 22 -1.85 -4.88 6.13
C LEU A 22 -2.46 -4.15 7.36
N ALA A 23 -2.92 -2.92 7.20
CA ALA A 23 -3.53 -2.17 8.30
C ALA A 23 -4.84 -2.81 8.78
N VAL A 24 -5.68 -3.27 7.85
CA VAL A 24 -6.98 -3.91 8.14
C VAL A 24 -6.79 -5.28 8.78
N ASP A 25 -5.93 -6.12 8.21
CA ASP A 25 -5.66 -7.46 8.73
C ASP A 25 -5.02 -7.38 10.14
N LEU A 26 -4.04 -6.48 10.31
CA LEU A 26 -3.42 -6.25 11.62
C LEU A 26 -4.45 -5.76 12.65
N ALA A 27 -5.36 -4.85 12.26
CA ALA A 27 -6.41 -4.37 13.15
C ALA A 27 -7.37 -5.49 13.55
N GLY A 28 -7.75 -6.35 12.60
CA GLY A 28 -8.60 -7.51 12.83
C GLY A 28 -7.96 -8.49 13.82
N GLU A 29 -6.72 -8.90 13.57
CA GLU A 29 -6.02 -9.86 14.44
C GLU A 29 -5.76 -9.31 15.84
N LEU A 30 -5.32 -8.06 15.96
CA LEU A 30 -5.15 -7.44 17.28
C LEU A 30 -6.49 -7.31 18.05
N SER A 31 -7.59 -7.13 17.32
CA SER A 31 -8.92 -7.08 17.95
C SER A 31 -9.40 -8.46 18.38
N ASN A 32 -9.06 -9.52 17.63
CA ASN A 32 -9.30 -10.91 18.00
C ASN A 32 -8.55 -11.26 19.30
N GLU A 33 -7.36 -10.69 19.50
CA GLU A 33 -6.57 -10.76 20.75
C GLU A 33 -7.11 -9.84 21.87
N LYS A 34 -8.35 -9.35 21.75
CA LYS A 34 -9.06 -8.50 22.73
C LYS A 34 -8.44 -7.12 22.95
N HIS A 35 -7.72 -6.58 21.99
CA HIS A 35 -7.28 -5.20 22.01
C HIS A 35 -8.37 -4.27 21.43
N GLN A 36 -8.45 -3.05 21.92
CA GLN A 36 -9.31 -2.00 21.35
C GLN A 36 -8.55 -1.29 20.25
N VAL A 37 -8.87 -1.58 18.99
CA VAL A 37 -8.14 -1.06 17.85
C VAL A 37 -8.96 -0.02 17.10
N THR A 38 -8.33 1.10 16.75
CA THR A 38 -8.89 2.13 15.89
C THR A 38 -7.93 2.46 14.76
N ILE A 39 -8.39 2.36 13.52
CA ILE A 39 -7.65 2.81 12.33
C ILE A 39 -8.00 4.28 12.07
N TYR A 40 -6.99 5.15 11.99
CA TYR A 40 -7.10 6.54 11.56
C TYR A 40 -6.63 6.67 10.12
N THR A 41 -7.48 7.22 9.26
CA THR A 41 -7.24 7.23 7.82
C THR A 41 -7.88 8.44 7.13
N THR A 42 -7.76 8.50 5.82
CA THR A 42 -8.43 9.47 4.96
C THR A 42 -9.81 8.98 4.53
N ASP A 43 -10.57 9.85 3.87
CA ASP A 43 -11.82 9.52 3.17
C ASP A 43 -11.59 9.10 1.71
N LEU A 44 -10.45 8.49 1.42
CA LEU A 44 -10.11 7.97 0.10
C LEU A 44 -11.09 6.84 -0.28
N ASP A 45 -11.64 6.97 -1.48
CA ASP A 45 -12.59 6.03 -2.05
C ASP A 45 -12.27 5.85 -3.54
N PHE A 46 -11.72 4.75 -3.94
CA PHE A 46 -11.37 4.47 -5.34
C PHE A 46 -12.55 3.98 -6.18
N ALA A 47 -13.79 4.11 -5.72
CA ALA A 47 -14.94 3.47 -6.34
C ALA A 47 -15.07 3.71 -7.86
N ASN A 48 -14.73 4.93 -8.34
CA ASN A 48 -14.89 5.29 -9.74
C ASN A 48 -13.66 5.96 -10.37
N ASN A 49 -12.72 6.43 -9.57
CA ASN A 49 -11.52 7.14 -10.06
C ASN A 49 -10.39 7.05 -9.03
N PRO A 50 -9.14 6.74 -9.43
CA PRO A 50 -7.98 6.87 -8.56
C PRO A 50 -7.94 8.26 -7.90
N LYS A 51 -7.77 8.31 -6.58
CA LYS A 51 -7.73 9.53 -5.76
C LYS A 51 -9.07 10.25 -5.56
N THR A 52 -10.18 9.57 -5.66
CA THR A 52 -11.46 10.14 -5.25
C THR A 52 -11.55 10.18 -3.72
N PHE A 53 -11.86 11.35 -3.17
CA PHE A 53 -12.11 11.55 -1.74
C PHE A 53 -13.59 11.75 -1.53
N ASN A 54 -14.22 10.84 -0.78
CA ASN A 54 -15.67 10.79 -0.61
C ASN A 54 -16.09 11.27 0.78
N LYS A 55 -16.59 12.52 0.86
CA LYS A 55 -17.10 13.11 2.11
C LYS A 55 -18.32 12.41 2.69
N GLN A 56 -19.00 11.57 1.89
CA GLN A 56 -20.19 10.82 2.33
C GLN A 56 -19.82 9.54 3.10
N LEU A 57 -18.54 9.10 3.03
CA LEU A 57 -18.08 8.00 3.86
C LEU A 57 -18.26 8.32 5.35
N PRO A 58 -18.72 7.37 6.16
CA PRO A 58 -18.87 7.56 7.59
C PRO A 58 -17.56 8.05 8.22
N LYS A 59 -17.64 9.13 9.03
CA LYS A 59 -16.47 9.63 9.77
C LYS A 59 -15.98 8.61 10.78
N GLU A 60 -16.88 7.83 11.36
CA GLU A 60 -16.60 6.71 12.24
C GLU A 60 -17.42 5.49 11.81
N GLU A 61 -16.80 4.35 11.78
CA GLU A 61 -17.42 3.09 11.37
C GLU A 61 -16.81 1.94 12.16
N ASN A 62 -17.65 1.00 12.60
CA ASN A 62 -17.18 -0.25 13.18
C ASN A 62 -17.18 -1.34 12.10
N ILE A 63 -16.03 -1.94 11.86
CA ILE A 63 -15.88 -3.05 10.92
C ILE A 63 -15.39 -4.26 11.71
N GLN A 64 -16.14 -5.35 11.65
CA GLN A 64 -15.84 -6.52 12.48
C GLN A 64 -15.67 -6.12 13.96
N ASN A 65 -14.46 -6.25 14.49
CA ASN A 65 -14.14 -6.01 15.90
C ASN A 65 -13.30 -4.74 16.12
N PHE A 66 -13.04 -3.93 15.09
CA PHE A 66 -12.26 -2.69 15.19
C PHE A 66 -13.00 -1.49 14.63
N LYS A 67 -12.53 -0.29 14.96
CA LYS A 67 -13.10 0.97 14.52
C LYS A 67 -12.24 1.61 13.43
N ILE A 68 -12.89 2.25 12.44
CA ILE A 68 -12.23 3.15 11.49
C ILE A 68 -12.70 4.58 11.74
N LYS A 69 -11.76 5.52 11.84
CA LYS A 69 -12.00 6.96 11.88
C LYS A 69 -11.40 7.63 10.64
N ARG A 70 -12.25 8.29 9.86
CA ARG A 70 -11.86 8.97 8.62
C ARG A 70 -11.86 10.47 8.80
N SER A 71 -10.89 11.16 8.20
CA SER A 71 -10.92 12.61 8.06
C SER A 71 -10.72 13.02 6.62
N HIS A 72 -11.41 14.10 6.23
CA HIS A 72 -11.42 14.58 4.85
C HIS A 72 -10.04 15.09 4.43
N VAL A 73 -9.65 14.76 3.20
CA VAL A 73 -8.44 15.27 2.55
C VAL A 73 -8.73 16.64 1.94
N TRP A 74 -7.99 17.67 2.40
CA TRP A 74 -8.10 19.02 1.90
C TRP A 74 -7.20 19.29 0.70
N LEU A 75 -6.03 18.64 0.65
CA LEU A 75 -5.06 18.79 -0.41
C LEU A 75 -4.42 17.44 -0.72
N SER A 76 -4.30 17.12 -2.00
CA SER A 76 -3.62 15.92 -2.50
C SER A 76 -2.55 16.31 -3.51
N ILE A 77 -1.30 15.96 -3.21
CA ILE A 77 -0.16 16.11 -4.13
C ILE A 77 0.40 14.71 -4.39
N LYS A 78 0.11 14.15 -5.55
CA LYS A 78 0.39 12.75 -5.86
C LYS A 78 -0.26 11.81 -4.82
N LEU A 79 0.55 11.03 -4.08
CA LEU A 79 0.11 10.14 -3.00
C LEU A 79 0.28 10.77 -1.60
N PHE A 80 0.58 12.05 -1.52
CA PHE A 80 0.67 12.78 -0.26
C PHE A 80 -0.67 13.49 0.01
N PHE A 81 -1.44 12.96 0.97
CA PHE A 81 -2.79 13.40 1.31
C PHE A 81 -2.76 14.21 2.60
N VAL A 82 -3.21 15.44 2.56
CA VAL A 82 -3.24 16.35 3.72
C VAL A 82 -4.65 16.38 4.31
N ASN A 83 -4.85 15.80 5.48
CA ASN A 83 -6.12 15.68 6.20
C ASN A 83 -6.00 16.15 7.66
N PRO A 84 -5.96 17.47 7.92
CA PRO A 84 -5.69 18.03 9.26
C PRO A 84 -6.70 17.60 10.33
N GLY A 85 -7.93 17.24 9.92
CA GLY A 85 -8.95 16.73 10.83
C GLY A 85 -8.53 15.52 11.66
N MET A 86 -7.60 14.69 11.13
CA MET A 86 -7.04 13.55 11.86
C MET A 86 -6.33 13.97 13.15
N TYR A 87 -5.65 15.11 13.17
CA TYR A 87 -4.99 15.60 14.37
C TYR A 87 -5.99 15.77 15.52
N PHE A 88 -7.13 16.40 15.26
CA PHE A 88 -8.15 16.62 16.28
C PHE A 88 -8.82 15.31 16.73
N GLN A 89 -9.09 14.40 15.81
CA GLN A 89 -9.61 13.05 16.13
C GLN A 89 -8.64 12.32 17.09
N MET A 90 -7.36 12.27 16.72
CA MET A 90 -6.35 11.59 17.53
C MET A 90 -6.06 12.28 18.85
N MET A 91 -6.19 13.61 18.93
CA MET A 91 -6.01 14.35 20.19
C MET A 91 -7.08 14.02 21.22
N ASN A 92 -8.31 13.76 20.79
CA ASN A 92 -9.44 13.46 21.69
C ASN A 92 -9.47 12.01 22.18
N ASP A 93 -8.75 11.11 21.50
CA ASP A 93 -8.74 9.69 21.85
C ASP A 93 -7.54 9.32 22.75
N GLN A 94 -7.62 8.16 23.40
CA GLN A 94 -6.57 7.62 24.29
C GLN A 94 -5.96 6.38 23.68
N TYR A 95 -4.65 6.22 23.82
CA TYR A 95 -3.86 5.08 23.32
C TYR A 95 -2.83 4.62 24.34
N ASP A 96 -2.54 3.32 24.30
CA ASP A 96 -1.35 2.75 24.93
C ASP A 96 -0.17 2.73 23.95
N VAL A 97 -0.48 2.62 22.64
CA VAL A 97 0.51 2.64 21.55
C VAL A 97 -0.12 3.20 20.26
N ILE A 98 0.68 3.89 19.46
CA ILE A 98 0.33 4.31 18.10
C ILE A 98 1.23 3.57 17.13
N HIS A 99 0.64 2.91 16.12
CA HIS A 99 1.35 2.24 15.06
C HIS A 99 1.03 2.91 13.73
N THR A 100 2.02 3.50 13.07
CA THR A 100 1.84 4.13 11.76
C THR A 100 2.43 3.29 10.64
N ILE A 101 1.69 3.19 9.52
CA ILE A 101 2.06 2.40 8.35
C ILE A 101 2.26 3.34 7.16
N GLY A 102 3.48 3.32 6.57
CA GLY A 102 3.86 4.19 5.47
C GLY A 102 4.43 5.53 5.92
N ILE A 103 5.74 5.57 6.20
CA ILE A 103 6.45 6.69 6.82
C ILE A 103 6.36 8.02 6.04
N ARG A 104 6.26 7.99 4.70
CA ARG A 104 6.22 9.18 3.84
C ARG A 104 4.81 9.75 3.65
N SER A 105 3.99 9.71 4.69
CA SER A 105 2.62 10.23 4.65
C SER A 105 2.41 11.36 5.67
N PHE A 106 1.48 12.26 5.36
CA PHE A 106 1.04 13.29 6.31
C PHE A 106 0.43 12.65 7.56
N GLN A 107 -0.25 11.51 7.39
CA GLN A 107 -0.85 10.74 8.47
C GLN A 107 0.19 10.26 9.48
N SER A 108 1.33 9.74 9.00
CA SER A 108 2.44 9.33 9.86
C SER A 108 3.08 10.51 10.60
N PHE A 109 3.13 11.67 9.96
CA PHE A 109 3.58 12.90 10.62
C PHE A 109 2.64 13.30 11.76
N ILE A 110 1.32 13.27 11.53
CA ILE A 110 0.33 13.53 12.59
C ILE A 110 0.47 12.50 13.73
N ALA A 111 0.62 11.21 13.41
CA ALA A 111 0.85 10.16 14.40
C ALA A 111 2.06 10.46 15.29
N ALA A 112 3.18 10.88 14.69
CA ALA A 112 4.40 11.22 15.41
C ALA A 112 4.23 12.48 16.30
N LEU A 113 3.50 13.50 15.81
CA LEU A 113 3.15 14.68 16.61
C LEU A 113 2.31 14.33 17.84
N ILE A 114 1.29 13.48 17.66
CA ILE A 114 0.41 13.03 18.75
C ILE A 114 1.20 12.17 19.74
N ALA A 115 2.01 11.22 19.26
CA ALA A 115 2.86 10.38 20.08
C ALA A 115 3.79 11.22 20.97
N LYS A 116 4.45 12.24 20.38
CA LYS A 116 5.29 13.18 21.12
C LYS A 116 4.51 13.96 22.17
N LYS A 117 3.36 14.56 21.79
CA LYS A 117 2.57 15.42 22.66
C LYS A 117 1.95 14.66 23.82
N LYS A 118 1.47 13.44 23.58
CA LYS A 118 0.85 12.59 24.61
C LYS A 118 1.84 11.67 25.33
N LYS A 119 3.14 11.68 24.94
CA LYS A 119 4.19 10.81 25.45
C LYS A 119 3.86 9.32 25.31
N ILE A 120 3.28 8.94 24.16
CA ILE A 120 2.84 7.58 23.84
C ILE A 120 3.90 6.93 22.94
N PRO A 121 4.22 5.63 23.12
CA PRO A 121 5.10 4.90 22.23
C PRO A 121 4.59 4.93 20.79
N LEU A 122 5.48 5.24 19.83
CA LEU A 122 5.22 5.18 18.41
C LEU A 122 5.95 3.98 17.81
N VAL A 123 5.23 3.14 17.08
CA VAL A 123 5.77 2.09 16.21
C VAL A 123 5.59 2.51 14.77
N ILE A 124 6.56 2.23 13.92
CA ILE A 124 6.53 2.54 12.48
C ILE A 124 6.67 1.24 11.70
N SER A 125 5.85 1.06 10.66
CA SER A 125 6.07 0.09 9.57
C SER A 125 6.18 0.84 8.25
N ASP A 126 7.34 0.81 7.59
CA ASP A 126 7.56 1.64 6.40
C ASP A 126 6.89 1.08 5.14
N GLN A 127 6.96 -0.23 4.92
CA GLN A 127 6.37 -0.92 3.77
C GLN A 127 6.83 -0.36 2.41
N GLY A 128 8.11 -0.10 2.30
CA GLY A 128 8.73 0.36 1.05
C GLY A 128 8.73 1.88 0.84
N GLY A 129 8.30 2.69 1.79
CA GLY A 129 8.24 4.14 1.66
C GLY A 129 9.61 4.80 1.40
N LEU A 130 10.68 4.25 1.95
CA LEU A 130 12.05 4.71 1.72
C LEU A 130 12.81 3.92 0.65
N THR A 131 12.27 2.78 0.19
CA THR A 131 12.98 1.88 -0.71
C THR A 131 12.34 1.77 -2.09
N THR A 132 11.03 1.51 -2.14
CA THR A 132 10.31 1.19 -3.37
C THR A 132 9.16 2.15 -3.68
N HIS A 133 9.08 3.28 -2.96
CA HIS A 133 8.02 4.25 -3.22
C HIS A 133 8.10 4.75 -4.68
N PRO A 134 6.98 4.81 -5.42
CA PRO A 134 6.96 5.18 -6.83
C PRO A 134 7.68 6.50 -7.13
N ASP A 135 7.58 7.46 -6.22
CA ASP A 135 8.23 8.78 -6.37
C ASP A 135 9.77 8.71 -6.27
N LEU A 136 10.36 7.66 -5.69
CA LEU A 136 11.82 7.50 -5.63
C LEU A 136 12.42 7.18 -6.99
N GLN A 137 11.66 6.52 -7.86
CA GLN A 137 12.10 6.13 -9.21
C GLN A 137 11.86 7.25 -10.23
N ASN A 138 11.03 8.24 -9.90
CA ASN A 138 10.76 9.36 -10.78
C ASN A 138 11.91 10.37 -10.74
N LYS A 139 12.66 10.48 -11.85
CA LYS A 139 13.84 11.35 -11.99
C LYS A 139 13.50 12.84 -12.20
N GLY A 140 12.23 13.23 -12.23
CA GLY A 140 11.80 14.61 -12.44
C GLY A 140 12.25 15.56 -11.32
N ILE A 141 12.65 16.79 -11.69
CA ILE A 141 13.14 17.83 -10.76
C ILE A 141 12.13 18.11 -9.64
N VAL A 142 10.85 18.23 -9.99
CA VAL A 142 9.75 18.49 -9.04
C VAL A 142 9.68 17.37 -7.99
N THR A 143 9.80 16.13 -8.40
CA THR A 143 9.76 14.98 -7.48
C THR A 143 10.97 14.97 -6.54
N LYS A 144 12.15 15.32 -7.04
CA LYS A 144 13.37 15.45 -6.21
C LYS A 144 13.24 16.56 -5.17
N ILE A 145 12.65 17.69 -5.55
CA ILE A 145 12.40 18.82 -4.63
C ILE A 145 11.40 18.40 -3.54
N LEU A 146 10.27 17.81 -3.93
CA LEU A 146 9.26 17.30 -2.98
C LEU A 146 9.85 16.25 -2.02
N TYR A 147 10.72 15.37 -2.52
CA TYR A 147 11.42 14.40 -1.70
C TYR A 147 12.31 15.10 -0.65
N LYS A 148 13.13 16.06 -1.07
CA LYS A 148 14.00 16.83 -0.14
C LYS A 148 13.19 17.58 0.93
N ILE A 149 12.04 18.15 0.56
CA ILE A 149 11.15 18.83 1.51
C ILE A 149 10.56 17.85 2.53
N GLN A 150 10.33 16.59 2.14
CA GLN A 150 9.80 15.55 3.04
C GLN A 150 10.84 14.98 4.00
N LEU A 151 12.15 15.10 3.72
CA LEU A 151 13.21 14.51 4.56
C LEU A 151 13.15 14.96 6.03
N PRO A 152 13.00 16.25 6.37
CA PRO A 152 12.89 16.68 7.78
C PRO A 152 11.67 16.05 8.47
N MET A 153 10.54 15.90 7.76
CA MET A 153 9.35 15.24 8.27
C MET A 153 9.61 13.75 8.55
N VAL A 154 10.25 13.07 7.62
CA VAL A 154 10.61 11.64 7.77
C VAL A 154 11.57 11.47 8.94
N GLN A 155 12.60 12.31 9.05
CA GLN A 155 13.55 12.27 10.16
C GLN A 155 12.88 12.53 11.50
N PHE A 156 11.94 13.49 11.55
CA PHE A 156 11.14 13.74 12.75
C PHE A 156 10.35 12.49 13.16
N ILE A 157 9.69 11.80 12.22
CA ILE A 157 8.92 10.58 12.49
C ILE A 157 9.84 9.50 13.04
N ILE A 158 11.00 9.25 12.40
CA ILE A 158 12.01 8.28 12.84
C ILE A 158 12.49 8.55 14.25
N ASN A 159 12.77 9.83 14.55
CA ASN A 159 13.25 10.25 15.88
C ASN A 159 12.22 9.99 16.98
N GLN A 160 10.92 10.11 16.68
CA GLN A 160 9.84 9.82 17.64
C GLN A 160 9.59 8.31 17.80
N ALA A 161 10.05 7.47 16.88
CA ALA A 161 9.81 6.04 16.94
C ALA A 161 10.47 5.39 18.16
N LYS A 162 9.71 4.59 18.89
CA LYS A 162 10.21 3.65 19.90
C LYS A 162 10.71 2.37 19.24
N LYS A 163 9.99 1.90 18.19
CA LYS A 163 10.34 0.75 17.35
C LYS A 163 10.02 1.03 15.88
N ILE A 164 10.83 0.47 15.00
CA ILE A 164 10.66 0.49 13.55
C ILE A 164 10.61 -0.95 13.08
N ILE A 165 9.50 -1.32 12.49
CA ILE A 165 9.28 -2.64 11.90
C ILE A 165 9.62 -2.55 10.42
N THR A 166 10.52 -3.39 9.96
CA THR A 166 10.90 -3.54 8.55
C THR A 166 10.44 -4.90 8.03
N ALA A 167 9.95 -4.95 6.80
CA ALA A 167 9.43 -6.19 6.22
C ALA A 167 10.55 -7.18 5.83
N ASN A 168 11.78 -6.69 5.67
CA ASN A 168 12.93 -7.49 5.23
C ASN A 168 14.26 -6.85 5.65
N GLU A 169 15.36 -7.60 5.47
CA GLU A 169 16.70 -7.15 5.81
C GLU A 169 17.20 -5.97 4.94
N TYR A 170 16.69 -5.83 3.72
CA TYR A 170 17.03 -4.69 2.86
C TYR A 170 16.50 -3.37 3.43
N GLU A 171 15.24 -3.33 3.86
CA GLU A 171 14.68 -2.16 4.56
C GLU A 171 15.43 -1.90 5.87
N LYS A 172 15.74 -2.93 6.65
CA LYS A 172 16.53 -2.80 7.88
C LYS A 172 17.86 -2.12 7.62
N LYS A 173 18.57 -2.48 6.57
CA LYS A 173 19.85 -1.84 6.19
C LYS A 173 19.67 -0.35 5.97
N ILE A 174 18.63 0.07 5.23
CA ILE A 174 18.37 1.49 4.97
C ILE A 174 18.04 2.26 6.25
N PHE A 175 17.18 1.70 7.11
CA PHE A 175 16.86 2.33 8.39
C PHE A 175 18.06 2.37 9.34
N SER A 176 19.00 1.44 9.25
CA SER A 176 20.24 1.43 10.06
C SER A 176 21.14 2.62 9.78
N GLU A 177 21.02 3.24 8.59
CA GLU A 177 21.73 4.48 8.23
C GLU A 177 21.05 5.74 8.79
N LEU A 178 19.78 5.63 9.21
CA LEU A 178 18.96 6.76 9.66
C LEU A 178 18.73 6.78 11.18
N THR A 179 18.92 5.66 11.86
CA THR A 179 18.70 5.53 13.30
C THR A 179 19.50 4.38 13.91
N THR A 180 19.43 4.25 15.24
CA THR A 180 20.13 3.17 15.96
C THR A 180 19.49 1.81 15.75
N GLN A 181 20.31 0.77 15.59
CA GLN A 181 19.87 -0.59 15.28
C GLN A 181 18.93 -1.20 16.33
N ASN A 182 19.06 -0.82 17.61
CA ASN A 182 18.20 -1.33 18.68
C ASN A 182 16.72 -0.93 18.56
N LYS A 183 16.42 0.06 17.71
CA LYS A 183 15.05 0.45 17.38
C LYS A 183 14.45 -0.38 16.27
N ILE A 184 15.25 -1.06 15.44
CA ILE A 184 14.82 -1.70 14.20
C ILE A 184 14.62 -3.19 14.43
N GLU A 185 13.49 -3.70 13.95
CA GLU A 185 13.10 -5.10 14.05
C GLU A 185 12.55 -5.59 12.71
N VAL A 186 12.98 -6.77 12.27
CA VAL A 186 12.46 -7.37 11.03
C VAL A 186 11.28 -8.24 11.38
N VAL A 187 10.09 -7.81 10.97
CA VAL A 187 8.85 -8.59 11.08
C VAL A 187 8.22 -8.69 9.70
N ARG A 188 8.22 -9.89 9.14
CA ARG A 188 7.64 -10.12 7.82
C ARG A 188 6.13 -9.99 7.85
N ASN A 189 5.55 -9.50 6.76
CA ASN A 189 4.10 -9.41 6.65
C ASN A 189 3.47 -10.80 6.70
N GLY A 190 2.46 -10.95 7.55
CA GLY A 190 1.65 -12.16 7.61
C GLY A 190 0.66 -12.23 6.44
N ILE A 191 0.13 -13.41 6.20
CA ILE A 191 -0.93 -13.69 5.23
C ILE A 191 -2.01 -14.48 5.95
N ASN A 192 -3.28 -14.04 5.81
CA ASN A 192 -4.40 -14.83 6.30
C ASN A 192 -4.68 -15.99 5.32
N LEU A 193 -4.31 -17.21 5.74
CA LEU A 193 -4.47 -18.42 4.93
C LEU A 193 -5.94 -18.83 4.73
N GLU A 194 -6.84 -18.44 5.62
CA GLU A 194 -8.26 -18.77 5.49
C GLU A 194 -8.88 -18.01 4.30
N ASN A 195 -8.47 -16.77 4.08
CA ASN A 195 -8.89 -15.96 2.93
C ASN A 195 -8.38 -16.53 1.59
N MET A 196 -7.41 -17.44 1.61
CA MET A 196 -6.87 -18.07 0.40
C MET A 196 -7.65 -19.32 -0.04
N LYS A 197 -8.59 -19.80 0.76
CA LYS A 197 -9.45 -20.95 0.41
C LYS A 197 -10.58 -20.50 -0.53
N SER A 198 -10.22 -20.21 -1.78
CA SER A 198 -11.25 -19.90 -2.80
C SER A 198 -11.83 -21.17 -3.39
N THR A 199 -13.16 -21.24 -3.44
CA THR A 199 -13.91 -22.29 -4.17
C THR A 199 -14.16 -21.92 -5.63
N VAL A 200 -13.72 -20.74 -6.06
CA VAL A 200 -13.98 -20.22 -7.42
C VAL A 200 -12.91 -20.73 -8.38
N ASP A 201 -13.33 -21.47 -9.39
CA ASP A 201 -12.46 -21.83 -10.51
C ASP A 201 -12.09 -20.59 -11.32
N PHE A 202 -10.85 -20.18 -11.20
CA PHE A 202 -10.29 -19.00 -11.88
C PHE A 202 -10.36 -19.13 -13.41
N LYS A 203 -10.02 -20.31 -13.96
CA LYS A 203 -10.08 -20.55 -15.41
C LYS A 203 -11.50 -20.36 -15.92
N LYS A 204 -12.48 -20.94 -15.23
CA LYS A 204 -13.91 -20.84 -15.57
C LYS A 204 -14.41 -19.40 -15.47
N LYS A 205 -14.12 -18.71 -14.33
CA LYS A 205 -14.56 -17.32 -14.09
C LYS A 205 -14.09 -16.36 -15.20
N TYR A 206 -12.84 -16.49 -15.64
CA TYR A 206 -12.24 -15.59 -16.61
C TYR A 206 -12.15 -16.15 -18.02
N LYS A 207 -12.80 -17.28 -18.30
CA LYS A 207 -12.83 -17.95 -19.61
C LYS A 207 -11.42 -18.19 -20.16
N ILE A 208 -10.58 -18.87 -19.37
CA ILE A 208 -9.19 -19.21 -19.70
C ILE A 208 -9.14 -20.69 -20.08
N ASN A 209 -8.93 -20.99 -21.35
CA ASN A 209 -8.95 -22.37 -21.90
C ASN A 209 -7.54 -22.94 -22.11
N HIS A 210 -6.52 -22.33 -21.52
CA HIS A 210 -5.11 -22.68 -21.68
C HIS A 210 -4.39 -22.60 -20.33
N ASP A 211 -3.18 -23.08 -20.27
CA ASP A 211 -2.30 -22.83 -19.13
C ASP A 211 -1.84 -21.39 -19.12
N TYR A 212 -1.42 -20.88 -17.96
CA TYR A 212 -1.10 -19.47 -17.87
C TYR A 212 -0.01 -19.16 -16.85
N PHE A 213 0.79 -18.14 -17.16
CA PHE A 213 1.52 -17.36 -16.18
C PHE A 213 0.63 -16.22 -15.72
N LEU A 214 0.52 -15.97 -14.43
CA LEU A 214 -0.30 -14.90 -13.88
C LEU A 214 0.58 -13.75 -13.38
N PHE A 215 0.36 -12.55 -13.91
CA PHE A 215 0.73 -11.31 -13.24
C PHE A 215 -0.52 -10.76 -12.55
N LEU A 216 -0.41 -10.51 -11.24
CA LEU A 216 -1.48 -9.89 -10.44
C LEU A 216 -0.93 -8.65 -9.75
N GLY A 217 -1.45 -7.46 -10.08
CA GLY A 217 -1.00 -6.23 -9.45
C GLY A 217 -1.37 -4.97 -10.20
N ARG A 218 -1.06 -3.81 -9.62
CA ARG A 218 -1.26 -2.51 -10.28
C ARG A 218 -0.36 -2.40 -11.52
N TYR A 219 -0.90 -1.85 -12.60
CA TYR A 219 -0.10 -1.52 -13.78
C TYR A 219 0.69 -0.25 -13.50
N HIS A 220 1.88 -0.44 -12.96
CA HIS A 220 2.81 0.62 -12.59
C HIS A 220 4.24 0.18 -12.90
N GLU A 221 5.10 1.12 -13.28
CA GLU A 221 6.48 0.87 -13.67
C GLU A 221 7.26 0.04 -12.64
N VAL A 222 7.08 0.33 -11.34
CA VAL A 222 7.75 -0.41 -10.24
C VAL A 222 7.37 -1.90 -10.15
N LYS A 223 6.36 -2.35 -10.87
CA LYS A 223 5.92 -3.76 -10.87
C LYS A 223 6.61 -4.60 -11.95
N GLY A 224 7.46 -4.00 -12.77
CA GLY A 224 8.27 -4.71 -13.74
C GLY A 224 7.49 -5.36 -14.88
N LEU A 225 6.31 -4.80 -15.25
CA LEU A 225 5.51 -5.29 -16.37
C LEU A 225 6.27 -5.22 -17.71
N ASP A 226 7.10 -4.22 -17.90
CA ASP A 226 7.97 -4.10 -19.06
C ASP A 226 8.98 -5.26 -19.12
N THR A 227 9.67 -5.53 -18.02
CA THR A 227 10.60 -6.67 -17.92
C THR A 227 9.88 -8.00 -18.20
N LEU A 228 8.68 -8.18 -17.66
CA LEU A 228 7.88 -9.38 -17.91
C LEU A 228 7.50 -9.51 -19.39
N LEU A 229 7.05 -8.43 -20.05
CA LEU A 229 6.71 -8.45 -21.46
C LEU A 229 7.93 -8.72 -22.35
N TYR A 230 9.10 -8.16 -22.01
CA TYR A 230 10.35 -8.52 -22.71
C TYR A 230 10.69 -10.01 -22.53
N ALA A 231 10.56 -10.56 -21.34
CA ALA A 231 10.81 -11.98 -21.09
C ALA A 231 9.85 -12.88 -21.92
N ILE A 232 8.57 -12.56 -21.93
CA ILE A 232 7.57 -13.28 -22.76
C ILE A 232 7.90 -13.15 -24.26
N ASN A 233 8.34 -11.98 -24.72
CA ASN A 233 8.75 -11.79 -26.12
C ASN A 233 9.92 -12.68 -26.51
N LEU A 234 10.89 -12.89 -25.61
CA LEU A 234 12.02 -13.79 -25.88
C LEU A 234 11.60 -15.24 -26.06
N ILE A 235 10.56 -15.70 -25.36
CA ILE A 235 10.09 -17.09 -25.38
C ILE A 235 8.81 -17.30 -26.18
N LYS A 236 8.26 -16.28 -26.85
CA LYS A 236 6.94 -16.38 -27.52
C LYS A 236 6.85 -17.49 -28.57
N ASN A 237 7.98 -17.87 -29.19
CA ASN A 237 8.05 -18.93 -30.21
C ASN A 237 8.45 -20.29 -29.58
N HIS A 238 8.68 -20.38 -28.28
CA HIS A 238 8.99 -21.63 -27.62
C HIS A 238 7.75 -22.55 -27.57
N ALA A 239 7.93 -23.85 -27.67
CA ALA A 239 6.85 -24.85 -27.66
C ALA A 239 5.88 -24.70 -26.47
N LEU A 240 6.37 -24.32 -25.28
CA LEU A 240 5.55 -24.05 -24.12
C LEU A 240 4.48 -22.98 -24.38
N MET A 241 4.78 -21.97 -25.16
CA MET A 241 3.87 -20.85 -25.42
C MET A 241 2.74 -21.20 -26.41
N SER A 242 2.77 -22.41 -27.01
CA SER A 242 1.64 -22.90 -27.82
C SER A 242 0.41 -23.23 -26.95
N THR A 243 0.61 -23.69 -25.72
CA THR A 243 -0.44 -24.07 -24.75
C THR A 243 -0.58 -23.12 -23.58
N THR A 244 0.41 -22.25 -23.34
CA THR A 244 0.48 -21.35 -22.18
C THR A 244 0.46 -19.88 -22.61
N LYS A 245 -0.31 -19.05 -21.92
CA LYS A 245 -0.36 -17.59 -22.17
C LYS A 245 -0.02 -16.81 -20.91
N LEU A 246 0.35 -15.53 -21.09
CA LEU A 246 0.44 -14.58 -19.99
C LEU A 246 -0.93 -13.97 -19.72
N VAL A 247 -1.41 -14.09 -18.49
CA VAL A 247 -2.59 -13.37 -17.99
C VAL A 247 -2.11 -12.20 -17.12
N ILE A 248 -2.42 -10.98 -17.54
CA ILE A 248 -2.14 -9.75 -16.79
C ILE A 248 -3.45 -9.31 -16.15
N MET A 249 -3.50 -9.28 -14.82
CA MET A 249 -4.68 -8.91 -14.07
C MET A 249 -4.38 -7.75 -13.13
N GLY A 250 -5.17 -6.69 -13.16
CA GLY A 250 -4.95 -5.56 -12.26
C GLY A 250 -5.69 -4.28 -12.63
N VAL A 251 -5.20 -3.19 -12.06
CA VAL A 251 -5.77 -1.84 -12.22
C VAL A 251 -4.68 -0.90 -12.71
N ASP A 252 -5.03 0.03 -13.60
CA ASP A 252 -4.08 1.02 -14.12
C ASP A 252 -3.66 2.05 -13.08
N PHE A 253 -2.37 2.24 -12.97
CA PHE A 253 -1.69 3.28 -12.20
C PHE A 253 -0.70 4.06 -13.07
N GLY A 254 -1.07 4.27 -14.34
CA GLY A 254 -0.32 5.08 -15.30
C GLY A 254 0.62 4.29 -16.21
N PHE A 255 0.52 2.96 -16.27
CA PHE A 255 1.36 2.12 -17.13
C PHE A 255 0.57 1.39 -18.24
N GLU A 256 -0.76 1.38 -18.22
CA GLU A 256 -1.60 0.64 -19.17
C GLU A 256 -1.29 1.03 -20.62
N LYS A 257 -1.26 2.32 -20.92
CA LYS A 257 -0.98 2.80 -22.28
C LYS A 257 0.36 2.29 -22.81
N LYS A 258 1.43 2.36 -21.99
CA LYS A 258 2.76 1.85 -22.36
C LYS A 258 2.73 0.32 -22.53
N MET A 259 2.08 -0.39 -21.61
CA MET A 259 1.91 -1.85 -21.67
C MET A 259 1.23 -2.29 -22.98
N LEU A 260 0.13 -1.65 -23.35
CA LEU A 260 -0.60 -1.95 -24.60
C LEU A 260 0.24 -1.68 -25.85
N CYS A 261 1.01 -0.59 -25.85
CA CYS A 261 1.95 -0.28 -26.93
C CYS A 261 3.01 -1.38 -27.08
N MET A 262 3.64 -1.79 -25.97
CA MET A 262 4.64 -2.86 -25.95
C MET A 262 4.07 -4.20 -26.44
N ILE A 263 2.87 -4.58 -26.01
CA ILE A 263 2.19 -5.81 -26.45
C ILE A 263 2.00 -5.80 -27.98
N LYS A 264 1.59 -4.65 -28.54
CA LYS A 264 1.40 -4.49 -29.98
C LYS A 264 2.74 -4.54 -30.72
N GLU A 265 3.74 -3.77 -30.30
CA GLU A 265 5.07 -3.68 -30.94
C GLU A 265 5.80 -5.04 -30.95
N MET A 266 5.64 -5.82 -29.86
CA MET A 266 6.25 -7.15 -29.74
C MET A 266 5.41 -8.27 -30.38
N ASN A 267 4.25 -7.94 -30.98
CA ASN A 267 3.30 -8.92 -31.55
C ASN A 267 2.86 -9.98 -30.53
N LEU A 268 2.52 -9.56 -29.31
CA LEU A 268 2.10 -10.46 -28.21
C LEU A 268 0.57 -10.56 -28.03
N ASN A 269 -0.23 -10.00 -28.94
CA ASN A 269 -1.70 -9.96 -28.83
C ASN A 269 -2.34 -11.35 -28.63
N ASN A 270 -1.78 -12.40 -29.24
CA ASN A 270 -2.26 -13.76 -29.11
C ASN A 270 -1.68 -14.51 -27.89
N THR A 271 -0.66 -13.94 -27.25
CA THR A 271 0.08 -14.56 -26.14
C THR A 271 -0.31 -13.95 -24.79
N VAL A 272 -0.85 -12.73 -24.79
CA VAL A 272 -1.21 -11.99 -23.57
C VAL A 272 -2.71 -11.80 -23.49
N LYS A 273 -3.30 -12.14 -22.33
CA LYS A 273 -4.69 -11.82 -21.99
C LYS A 273 -4.70 -10.81 -20.84
N ILE A 274 -5.42 -9.71 -21.01
CA ILE A 274 -5.55 -8.66 -19.98
C ILE A 274 -6.92 -8.76 -19.32
N ILE A 275 -6.95 -8.63 -18.00
CA ILE A 275 -8.16 -8.59 -17.17
C ILE A 275 -8.05 -7.32 -16.32
N ASN A 276 -8.77 -6.29 -16.73
CA ASN A 276 -8.81 -5.01 -16.03
C ASN A 276 -9.84 -5.03 -14.91
N ASN A 277 -9.52 -4.31 -13.82
CA ASN A 277 -10.41 -4.11 -12.68
C ASN A 277 -11.01 -5.42 -12.14
N PRO A 278 -10.17 -6.37 -11.72
CA PRO A 278 -10.70 -7.56 -11.05
C PRO A 278 -11.46 -7.14 -9.79
N PRO A 279 -12.53 -7.87 -9.44
CA PRO A 279 -13.36 -7.56 -8.26
C PRO A 279 -12.58 -7.66 -6.96
#